data_1b5ae9dfc200681e175b4216667452d1
#
_entry.id   1b5ae9dfc200681e175b4216667452d1
#
_cell.length_a   1.000
_cell.length_b   1.000
_cell.length_c   1.000
_cell.angle_alpha   90.00
_cell.angle_beta   90.00
_cell.angle_gamma   90.00
#
_symmetry.space_group_name_H-M   'P 1'
#
loop_
_entity.id
_entity.type
_entity.pdbx_description
1 polymer ?
#
loop_
_entity_poly.entity_id
_entity_poly.type
_entity_poly.pdbx_seq_one_letter_code
_entity_poly.pdbx_strand_id
1 'polypeptide(L)'
;MAVDMNMTILIVDDYKTMLRIIRNLLKQLGFNNVDEATDGAAALQKLRGKEYNLVISDWNMEPMTGYQLLKEIRSDEKMQEMPFIMITAESKT
;
A
#
# COMPACT_ATOMS: atom_id res chain seq x y z
N MET A 1 -6.57 -17.65 14.83
CA MET A 1 -5.43 -17.17 14.07
C MET A 1 -5.02 -15.80 14.54
N ALA A 2 -3.77 -15.63 14.83
CA ALA A 2 -3.29 -14.35 15.34
C ALA A 2 -2.82 -13.48 14.20
N VAL A 3 -3.12 -12.19 14.29
CA VAL A 3 -2.61 -11.20 13.36
C VAL A 3 -1.33 -10.64 13.96
N ASP A 4 -0.28 -10.60 13.15
CA ASP A 4 1.01 -10.08 13.62
C ASP A 4 0.97 -8.56 13.56
N MET A 5 0.87 -7.93 14.71
CA MET A 5 0.82 -6.47 14.79
C MET A 5 2.15 -5.80 14.44
N ASN A 6 3.21 -6.60 14.29
CA ASN A 6 4.51 -6.07 13.89
C ASN A 6 4.72 -6.13 12.40
N MET A 7 3.72 -6.61 11.65
CA MET A 7 3.87 -6.68 10.20
C MET A 7 4.12 -5.28 9.64
N THR A 8 4.87 -5.22 8.56
CA THR A 8 5.22 -3.97 7.92
C THR A 8 4.26 -3.71 6.77
N ILE A 9 3.60 -2.58 6.81
CA ILE A 9 2.56 -2.25 5.83
C ILE A 9 3.00 -1.04 5.04
N LEU A 10 2.83 -1.10 3.72
CA LEU A 10 3.06 0.04 2.85
C LEU A 10 1.71 0.56 2.38
N ILE A 11 1.44 1.84 2.62
CA ILE A 11 0.23 2.46 2.11
C ILE A 11 0.60 3.41 0.99
N VAL A 12 -0.17 3.38 -0.10
CA VAL A 12 0.14 4.12 -1.32
C VAL A 12 -1.08 4.92 -1.75
N ASP A 13 -0.91 6.23 -1.83
CA ASP A 13 -2.01 7.11 -2.25
C ASP A 13 -1.38 8.44 -2.63
N ASP A 14 -1.82 9.05 -3.71
CA ASP A 14 -1.27 10.33 -4.11
C ASP A 14 -1.92 11.49 -3.34
N TYR A 15 -2.87 11.20 -2.48
CA TYR A 15 -3.54 12.21 -1.67
C TYR A 15 -3.08 12.06 -0.22
N LYS A 16 -2.30 13.01 0.24
CA LYS A 16 -1.65 12.89 1.56
C LYS A 16 -2.64 12.81 2.72
N THR A 17 -3.78 13.46 2.58
CA THR A 17 -4.80 13.40 3.63
C THR A 17 -5.30 11.98 3.79
N MET A 18 -5.46 11.26 2.69
CA MET A 18 -5.90 9.87 2.75
C MET A 18 -4.83 8.99 3.41
N LEU A 19 -3.56 9.23 3.09
CA LEU A 19 -2.48 8.50 3.74
C LEU A 19 -2.54 8.67 5.27
N ARG A 20 -2.81 9.89 5.71
CA ARG A 20 -2.90 10.17 7.14
C ARG A 20 -4.08 9.43 7.76
N ILE A 21 -5.21 9.42 7.08
CA ILE A 21 -6.41 8.73 7.57
C ILE A 21 -6.14 7.25 7.70
N ILE A 22 -5.56 6.63 6.67
CA ILE A 22 -5.28 5.20 6.69
C ILE A 22 -4.27 4.88 7.79
N ARG A 23 -3.22 5.69 7.90
CA ARG A 23 -2.20 5.47 8.93
C ARG A 23 -2.83 5.52 10.32
N ASN A 24 -3.70 6.50 10.56
CA ASN A 24 -4.33 6.63 11.87
C ASN A 24 -5.24 5.46 12.18
N LEU A 25 -5.98 4.98 11.18
CA LEU A 25 -6.84 3.81 11.38
C LEU A 25 -6.01 2.58 11.72
N LEU A 26 -4.90 2.38 11.00
CA LEU A 26 -4.02 1.24 11.26
C LEU A 26 -3.41 1.34 12.65
N LYS A 27 -3.03 2.55 13.04
CA LYS A 27 -2.45 2.76 14.37
C LYS A 27 -3.46 2.43 15.46
N GLN A 28 -4.72 2.81 15.26
CA GLN A 28 -5.77 2.50 16.23
C GLN A 28 -5.98 0.99 16.34
N LEU A 29 -5.71 0.26 15.27
CA LEU A 29 -5.84 -1.18 15.27
C LEU A 29 -4.60 -1.89 15.82
N GLY A 30 -3.56 -1.13 16.14
CA GLY A 30 -2.34 -1.69 16.72
C GLY A 30 -1.18 -1.85 15.77
N PHE A 31 -1.33 -1.45 14.50
CA PHE A 31 -0.25 -1.58 13.51
C PHE A 31 0.60 -0.32 13.52
N ASN A 32 1.85 -0.44 13.91
CA ASN A 32 2.73 0.71 14.03
C ASN A 32 3.85 0.77 13.00
N ASN A 33 4.03 -0.30 12.23
CA ASN A 33 5.10 -0.33 11.22
C ASN A 33 4.49 -0.04 9.86
N VAL A 34 4.16 1.23 9.63
CA VAL A 34 3.47 1.66 8.43
C VAL A 34 4.34 2.68 7.70
N ASP A 35 4.65 2.39 6.44
CA ASP A 35 5.37 3.31 5.57
C ASP A 35 4.41 3.84 4.52
N GLU A 36 4.79 4.94 3.88
CA GLU A 36 3.94 5.61 2.90
C GLU A 36 4.68 5.83 1.60
N ALA A 37 3.93 5.79 0.50
CA ALA A 37 4.43 6.21 -0.79
C ALA A 37 3.33 7.02 -1.46
N THR A 38 3.71 8.02 -2.25
CA THR A 38 2.74 8.92 -2.85
C THR A 38 2.45 8.59 -4.31
N ASP A 39 3.12 7.60 -4.86
CA ASP A 39 2.82 7.13 -6.22
C ASP A 39 3.36 5.72 -6.39
N GLY A 40 3.02 5.11 -7.53
CA GLY A 40 3.39 3.72 -7.77
C GLY A 40 4.88 3.50 -7.92
N ALA A 41 5.58 4.45 -8.53
CA ALA A 41 7.03 4.31 -8.73
C ALA A 41 7.74 4.34 -7.37
N ALA A 42 7.35 5.25 -6.50
CA ALA A 42 7.93 5.33 -5.17
C ALA A 42 7.61 4.06 -4.37
N ALA A 43 6.39 3.54 -4.54
CA ALA A 43 6.00 2.31 -3.87
C ALA A 43 6.89 1.14 -4.30
N LEU A 44 7.12 1.00 -5.61
CA LEU A 44 7.96 -0.09 -6.11
C LEU A 44 9.38 0.03 -5.59
N GLN A 45 9.90 1.25 -5.52
CA GLN A 45 11.23 1.46 -4.99
C GLN A 45 11.34 0.98 -3.54
N LYS A 46 10.35 1.31 -2.74
CA LYS A 46 10.34 0.88 -1.35
C LYS A 46 10.20 -0.63 -1.23
N LEU A 47 9.33 -1.21 -2.05
CA LEU A 47 9.09 -2.65 -2.02
C LEU A 47 10.33 -3.44 -2.40
N ARG A 48 11.15 -2.90 -3.30
CA ARG A 48 12.38 -3.58 -3.70
C ARG A 48 13.50 -3.42 -2.70
N GLY A 49 13.41 -2.41 -1.84
CA GLY A 49 14.47 -2.15 -0.87
C GLY A 49 14.20 -2.65 0.53
N LYS A 50 13.01 -3.13 0.80
CA LYS A 50 12.63 -3.54 2.15
C LYS A 50 11.50 -4.54 2.03
N GLU A 51 11.43 -5.46 2.96
CA GLU A 51 10.36 -6.45 2.97
C GLU A 51 9.11 -5.86 3.59
N TYR A 52 8.00 -6.08 2.94
CA TYR A 52 6.69 -5.67 3.44
C TYR A 52 5.78 -6.88 3.51
N ASN A 53 4.80 -6.82 4.40
CA ASN A 53 3.84 -7.92 4.58
C ASN A 53 2.50 -7.61 3.95
N LEU A 54 2.23 -6.35 3.64
CA LEU A 54 0.94 -5.96 3.08
C LEU A 54 1.09 -4.62 2.37
N VAL A 55 0.43 -4.46 1.23
CA VAL A 55 0.34 -3.19 0.52
C VAL A 55 -1.12 -2.79 0.46
N ILE A 56 -1.42 -1.56 0.85
CA ILE A 56 -2.76 -0.98 0.71
C ILE A 56 -2.62 0.19 -0.24
N SER A 57 -3.27 0.13 -1.39
CA SER A 57 -3.08 1.14 -2.43
C SER A 57 -4.41 1.69 -2.92
N ASP A 58 -4.42 2.97 -3.19
CA ASP A 58 -5.54 3.59 -3.87
C ASP A 58 -5.59 3.09 -5.32
N TRP A 59 -6.78 3.02 -5.87
CA TRP A 59 -6.98 2.63 -7.26
C TRP A 59 -6.56 3.77 -8.19
N ASN A 60 -7.00 5.00 -7.86
CA ASN A 60 -6.80 6.16 -8.74
C ASN A 60 -5.57 6.93 -8.37
N MET A 61 -4.48 6.67 -9.04
CA MET A 61 -3.23 7.38 -8.86
C MET A 61 -2.63 7.68 -10.22
N GLU A 62 -1.78 8.66 -10.28
CA GLU A 62 -1.03 8.98 -11.49
C GLU A 62 0.41 9.20 -11.11
N PRO A 63 1.31 8.91 -12.01
CA PRO A 63 1.12 8.38 -13.36
C PRO A 63 0.83 6.88 -13.41
N MET A 64 1.05 6.17 -12.33
CA MET A 64 0.80 4.73 -12.28
C MET A 64 -0.42 4.47 -11.42
N THR A 65 -1.44 3.81 -11.98
CA THR A 65 -2.64 3.49 -11.22
C THR A 65 -2.35 2.36 -10.23
N GLY A 66 -3.27 2.17 -9.27
CA GLY A 66 -3.14 1.05 -8.33
C GLY A 66 -3.15 -0.28 -9.04
N TYR A 67 -3.94 -0.41 -10.11
CA TYR A 67 -3.97 -1.63 -10.89
C TYR A 67 -2.62 -1.90 -11.55
N GLN A 68 -2.01 -0.87 -12.11
CA GLN A 68 -0.69 -1.02 -12.74
C GLN A 68 0.37 -1.39 -11.71
N LEU A 69 0.27 -0.80 -10.51
CA LEU A 69 1.17 -1.15 -9.42
C LEU A 69 1.02 -2.62 -9.06
N LEU A 70 -0.23 -3.09 -8.95
CA LEU A 70 -0.49 -4.49 -8.66
C LEU A 70 0.11 -5.40 -9.72
N LYS A 71 -0.04 -5.04 -10.99
CA LYS A 71 0.54 -5.84 -12.07
C LYS A 71 2.06 -5.93 -11.97
N GLU A 72 2.70 -4.81 -11.61
CA GLU A 72 4.15 -4.81 -11.45
C GLU A 72 4.56 -5.73 -10.29
N ILE A 73 3.82 -5.69 -9.21
CA ILE A 73 4.11 -6.54 -8.06
C ILE A 73 3.94 -8.00 -8.43
N ARG A 74 2.88 -8.35 -9.14
CA ARG A 74 2.61 -9.74 -9.51
C ARG A 74 3.61 -10.27 -10.54
N SER A 75 4.27 -9.36 -11.27
CA SER A 75 5.29 -9.75 -12.25
C SER A 75 6.66 -9.95 -11.64
N ASP A 76 6.86 -9.55 -10.40
CA ASP A 76 8.16 -9.64 -9.75
C ASP A 76 8.20 -10.92 -8.93
N GLU A 77 9.13 -11.81 -9.24
CA GLU A 77 9.22 -13.11 -8.57
C GLU A 77 9.31 -12.99 -7.05
N LYS A 78 9.91 -11.93 -6.57
CA LYS A 78 10.08 -11.77 -5.12
C LYS A 78 8.82 -11.28 -4.43
N MET A 79 7.90 -10.71 -5.20
CA MET A 79 6.71 -10.07 -4.64
C MET A 79 5.41 -10.63 -5.20
N GLN A 80 5.48 -11.73 -5.94
CA GLN A 80 4.30 -12.26 -6.62
C GLN A 80 3.13 -12.52 -5.68
N GLU A 81 3.41 -12.90 -4.47
CA GLU A 81 2.37 -13.28 -3.53
C GLU A 81 2.14 -12.23 -2.45
N MET A 82 2.65 -11.03 -2.66
CA MET A 82 2.47 -9.94 -1.69
C MET A 82 0.97 -9.67 -1.50
N PRO A 83 0.47 -9.74 -0.27
CA PRO A 83 -0.93 -9.36 -0.01
C PRO A 83 -1.14 -7.91 -0.41
N PHE A 84 -2.21 -7.66 -1.14
CA PHE A 84 -2.47 -6.34 -1.72
C PHE A 84 -3.96 -6.02 -1.57
N ILE A 85 -4.25 -4.90 -0.95
CA ILE A 85 -5.63 -4.43 -0.80
C ILE A 85 -5.78 -3.17 -1.62
N MET A 86 -6.77 -3.14 -2.48
CA MET A 86 -7.05 -1.99 -3.31
C MET A 86 -8.19 -1.20 -2.71
N ILE A 87 -7.99 0.09 -2.51
CA ILE A 87 -9.03 0.95 -1.99
C ILE A 87 -9.56 1.81 -3.14
N THR A 88 -10.84 1.74 -3.36
CA THR A 88 -11.45 2.61 -4.35
C THR A 88 -12.25 3.63 -3.58
N ALA A 89 -11.63 4.71 -3.35
CA ALA A 89 -12.35 5.79 -2.72
C ALA A 89 -13.18 6.44 -3.76
N GLU A 90 -14.24 6.01 -4.03
CA GLU A 90 -14.90 6.42 -5.00
C GLU A 90 -15.64 7.45 -4.94
N SER A 91 -15.62 8.11 -5.34
CA SER A 91 -16.34 9.17 -5.18
C SER A 91 -17.42 9.37 -6.05
N LYS A 92 -17.63 9.31 -6.26
CA LYS A 92 -18.17 9.58 -6.90
C LYS A 92 -18.80 10.21 -7.16
N THR A 93 -18.92 10.65 -7.35
CA THR A 93 -19.43 11.33 -7.64
C THR A 93 -19.66 11.80 -7.88
#